data_9500e9b061c3dcf32d5784344bed3fce
#
_entry.id   9500e9b061c3dcf32d5784344bed3fce
#
_cell.length_a   1.000
_cell.length_b   1.000
_cell.length_c   1.000
_cell.angle_alpha   90.00
_cell.angle_beta   90.00
_cell.angle_gamma   90.00
#
_symmetry.space_group_name_H-M   'P 1'
#
loop_
_entity.id
_entity.type
_entity.pdbx_description
1 polymer ?
#
loop_
_entity_poly.entity_id
_entity_poly.type
_entity_poly.pdbx_seq_one_letter_code
_entity_poly.pdbx_strand_id
1 'polypeptide(L)'
;MVLEAVMVVVDNSESSRNGDYQPTRFDSQADAANVIFQTITNSNPESSVGLMSMGGKGPEVLVTLTTEQGKILEGLHRTKNKIKGSSHLATGIQFAGLALKHRQNKSQRQRIIVFVCSPIEEEEKKLVQLAKKMKKGNVSVDFVLFGAHDDDETQQKLQAFNENVKGGEGSHLVVIPPSAKLLSDQLISSPILLGEGAGNGGGSGGGGAGGGGDGGGDFDGLDFDPSMDPELALALRMSMEEEKARQEKKAREDAEAAQKASLDDIKEDGESAPLLGEASGSSDKKDKKDDDKMDTS
;
A
#
# COMPACT_ATOMS: atom_id res chain seq x y z
N MET A 1 14.33 6.58 17.52
CA MET A 1 14.45 7.07 16.13
C MET A 1 15.51 6.23 15.42
N VAL A 2 15.23 5.74 14.23
CA VAL A 2 16.11 4.84 13.51
C VAL A 2 17.16 5.66 12.74
N LEU A 3 18.40 5.20 12.76
CA LEU A 3 19.50 5.81 12.00
C LEU A 3 19.51 5.22 10.59
N GLU A 4 19.30 6.04 9.56
CA GLU A 4 19.10 5.58 8.19
C GLU A 4 20.07 6.18 7.18
N ALA A 5 20.47 5.37 6.20
CA ALA A 5 21.07 5.81 4.94
C ALA A 5 20.03 5.58 3.83
N VAL A 6 19.54 6.66 3.26
CA VAL A 6 18.45 6.63 2.29
C VAL A 6 18.94 7.07 0.92
N MET A 7 18.65 6.29 -0.12
CA MET A 7 18.87 6.67 -1.51
C MET A 7 17.54 6.99 -2.16
N VAL A 8 17.33 8.24 -2.53
CA VAL A 8 16.15 8.67 -3.28
C VAL A 8 16.45 8.56 -4.77
N VAL A 9 15.63 7.81 -5.48
CA VAL A 9 15.73 7.58 -6.92
C VAL A 9 14.59 8.32 -7.60
N VAL A 10 14.91 9.32 -8.42
CA VAL A 10 13.93 10.12 -9.15
C VAL A 10 13.84 9.67 -10.61
N ASP A 11 12.63 9.71 -11.15
CA ASP A 11 12.37 9.41 -12.55
C ASP A 11 12.50 10.70 -13.38
N ASN A 12 13.51 10.74 -14.25
CA ASN A 12 13.72 11.82 -15.22
C ASN A 12 13.52 11.35 -16.67
N SER A 13 12.63 10.36 -16.89
CA SER A 13 12.18 9.94 -18.23
C SER A 13 11.28 10.99 -18.88
N GLU A 14 10.95 10.81 -20.15
CA GLU A 14 10.03 11.72 -20.87
C GLU A 14 8.66 11.83 -20.19
N SER A 15 8.16 10.77 -19.54
CA SER A 15 6.91 10.78 -18.79
C SER A 15 6.90 11.81 -17.65
N SER A 16 8.06 12.19 -17.13
CA SER A 16 8.17 13.18 -16.04
C SER A 16 7.89 14.62 -16.46
N ARG A 17 7.77 14.89 -17.79
CA ARG A 17 7.36 16.21 -18.31
C ARG A 17 5.89 16.50 -18.20
N ASN A 18 5.07 15.48 -18.01
CA ASN A 18 3.61 15.64 -17.94
C ASN A 18 3.20 16.59 -16.81
N GLY A 19 2.13 17.36 -17.06
CA GLY A 19 1.61 18.37 -16.14
C GLY A 19 0.35 17.93 -15.38
N ASP A 20 0.08 16.64 -15.29
CA ASP A 20 -1.03 16.07 -14.51
C ASP A 20 -0.81 16.16 -12.99
N TYR A 21 0.43 16.30 -12.58
CA TYR A 21 0.84 16.71 -11.23
C TYR A 21 1.45 18.11 -11.30
N GLN A 22 0.95 19.03 -10.49
CA GLN A 22 1.33 20.44 -10.58
C GLN A 22 2.71 20.73 -9.94
N PRO A 23 3.58 21.49 -10.61
CA PRO A 23 3.46 22.04 -11.97
C PRO A 23 3.80 21.01 -13.07
N THR A 24 4.69 20.07 -12.81
CA THR A 24 5.01 18.91 -13.66
C THR A 24 5.28 17.71 -12.77
N ARG A 25 5.22 16.48 -13.33
CA ARG A 25 5.58 15.28 -12.57
C ARG A 25 6.99 15.40 -11.98
N PHE A 26 7.95 15.95 -12.73
CA PHE A 26 9.33 16.14 -12.24
C PHE A 26 9.41 17.13 -11.09
N ASP A 27 8.73 18.26 -11.18
CA ASP A 27 8.74 19.27 -10.11
C ASP A 27 8.06 18.75 -8.85
N SER A 28 6.95 18.01 -9.00
CA SER A 28 6.24 17.39 -7.87
C SER A 28 7.09 16.35 -7.14
N GLN A 29 7.82 15.48 -7.87
CA GLN A 29 8.73 14.53 -7.22
C GLN A 29 9.95 15.22 -6.62
N ALA A 30 10.41 16.33 -7.20
CA ALA A 30 11.51 17.10 -6.63
C ALA A 30 11.13 17.74 -5.30
N ASP A 31 9.93 18.29 -5.21
CA ASP A 31 9.36 18.79 -3.96
C ASP A 31 9.19 17.67 -2.92
N ALA A 32 8.62 16.53 -3.32
CA ALA A 32 8.47 15.36 -2.46
C ALA A 32 9.83 14.81 -1.97
N ALA A 33 10.85 14.77 -2.84
CA ALA A 33 12.19 14.34 -2.45
C ALA A 33 12.83 15.28 -1.43
N ASN A 34 12.57 16.60 -1.55
CA ASN A 34 13.00 17.59 -0.56
C ASN A 34 12.31 17.39 0.80
N VAL A 35 11.00 17.12 0.80
CA VAL A 35 10.26 16.81 2.02
C VAL A 35 10.77 15.52 2.68
N ILE A 36 11.05 14.47 1.90
CA ILE A 36 11.67 13.24 2.39
C ILE A 36 13.00 13.54 3.08
N PHE A 37 13.86 14.34 2.43
CA PHE A 37 15.15 14.74 3.01
C PHE A 37 14.97 15.42 4.36
N GLN A 38 14.10 16.43 4.44
CA GLN A 38 13.82 17.16 5.67
C GLN A 38 13.28 16.26 6.78
N THR A 39 12.31 15.40 6.45
CA THR A 39 11.71 14.49 7.42
C THR A 39 12.75 13.53 8.01
N ILE A 40 13.60 12.93 7.18
CA ILE A 40 14.62 11.98 7.60
C ILE A 40 15.70 12.66 8.47
N THR A 41 16.18 13.83 8.04
CA THR A 41 17.24 14.57 8.75
C THR A 41 16.74 15.22 10.04
N ASN A 42 15.47 15.67 10.08
CA ASN A 42 14.85 16.19 11.29
C ASN A 42 14.60 15.07 12.31
N SER A 43 14.23 13.87 11.84
CA SER A 43 14.01 12.71 12.70
C SER A 43 15.31 12.22 13.34
N ASN A 44 16.40 12.22 12.58
CA ASN A 44 17.74 11.87 13.08
C ASN A 44 18.83 12.60 12.27
N PRO A 45 19.53 13.57 12.87
CA PRO A 45 20.57 14.36 12.18
C PRO A 45 21.76 13.55 11.68
N GLU A 46 22.01 12.36 12.19
CA GLU A 46 23.08 11.46 11.73
C GLU A 46 22.65 10.62 10.51
N SER A 47 21.37 10.67 10.13
CA SER A 47 20.89 10.03 8.91
C SER A 47 21.43 10.75 7.68
N SER A 48 21.68 9.99 6.62
CA SER A 48 22.22 10.55 5.37
C SER A 48 21.32 10.19 4.20
N VAL A 49 21.14 11.15 3.29
CA VAL A 49 20.32 10.99 2.10
C VAL A 49 21.15 11.22 0.85
N GLY A 50 21.04 10.33 -0.13
CA GLY A 50 21.63 10.50 -1.45
C GLY A 50 20.54 10.64 -2.52
N LEU A 51 20.92 11.15 -3.68
CA LEU A 51 20.03 11.36 -4.80
C LEU A 51 20.55 10.69 -6.06
N MET A 52 19.65 10.03 -6.79
CA MET A 52 19.97 9.35 -8.04
C MET A 52 18.83 9.55 -9.04
N SER A 53 19.13 9.58 -10.32
CA SER A 53 18.16 9.54 -11.41
C SER A 53 18.20 8.17 -12.10
N MET A 54 17.06 7.73 -12.69
CA MET A 54 16.97 6.43 -13.37
C MET A 54 16.57 6.51 -14.84
N GLY A 55 16.35 7.71 -15.40
CA GLY A 55 15.98 7.89 -16.79
C GLY A 55 17.17 8.17 -17.74
N GLY A 56 16.88 8.31 -19.00
CA GLY A 56 17.84 8.71 -20.03
C GLY A 56 18.65 7.56 -20.59
N LYS A 57 19.98 7.68 -20.57
CA LYS A 57 20.88 6.63 -21.05
C LYS A 57 21.13 5.53 -20.02
N GLY A 58 20.70 5.77 -18.79
CA GLY A 58 20.88 4.89 -17.64
C GLY A 58 20.92 5.66 -16.34
N PRO A 59 20.90 4.95 -15.20
CA PRO A 59 20.92 5.55 -13.87
C PRO A 59 22.21 6.36 -13.63
N GLU A 60 22.06 7.55 -13.02
CA GLU A 60 23.16 8.44 -12.65
C GLU A 60 23.06 8.81 -11.17
N VAL A 61 24.14 8.64 -10.40
CA VAL A 61 24.20 9.15 -9.03
C VAL A 61 24.47 10.66 -9.10
N LEU A 62 23.49 11.44 -8.66
CA LEU A 62 23.54 12.89 -8.70
C LEU A 62 24.24 13.45 -7.46
N VAL A 63 23.91 12.88 -6.31
CA VAL A 63 24.47 13.26 -5.01
C VAL A 63 24.69 12.00 -4.19
N THR A 64 25.91 11.85 -3.68
CA THR A 64 26.21 10.78 -2.71
C THR A 64 25.55 11.06 -1.37
N LEU A 65 25.52 10.07 -0.49
CA LEU A 65 24.95 10.21 0.85
C LEU A 65 25.49 11.45 1.59
N THR A 66 24.61 12.37 1.94
CA THR A 66 24.93 13.66 2.56
C THR A 66 23.86 14.07 3.58
N THR A 67 24.23 14.97 4.47
CA THR A 67 23.32 15.67 5.40
C THR A 67 23.01 17.10 4.95
N GLU A 68 23.57 17.51 3.80
CA GLU A 68 23.44 18.87 3.27
C GLU A 68 22.30 18.97 2.25
N GLN A 69 21.22 19.64 2.63
CA GLN A 69 20.05 19.85 1.78
C GLN A 69 20.38 20.59 0.46
N GLY A 70 21.29 21.55 0.51
CA GLY A 70 21.67 22.34 -0.68
C GLY A 70 22.19 21.48 -1.82
N LYS A 71 22.93 20.40 -1.53
CA LYS A 71 23.44 19.48 -2.55
C LYS A 71 22.30 18.71 -3.23
N ILE A 72 21.28 18.30 -2.47
CA ILE A 72 20.10 17.61 -3.01
C ILE A 72 19.32 18.53 -3.94
N LEU A 73 19.06 19.78 -3.52
CA LEU A 73 18.36 20.78 -4.33
C LEU A 73 19.13 21.10 -5.63
N GLU A 74 20.46 21.26 -5.55
CA GLU A 74 21.32 21.46 -6.73
C GLU A 74 21.23 20.26 -7.69
N GLY A 75 21.30 19.04 -7.16
CA GLY A 75 21.18 17.81 -7.94
C GLY A 75 19.84 17.72 -8.68
N LEU A 76 18.73 18.02 -8.01
CA LEU A 76 17.39 18.05 -8.60
C LEU A 76 17.28 19.12 -9.70
N HIS A 77 17.74 20.34 -9.41
CA HIS A 77 17.72 21.44 -10.38
C HIS A 77 18.51 21.12 -11.65
N ARG A 78 19.70 20.53 -11.50
CA ARG A 78 20.53 20.11 -12.63
C ARG A 78 19.88 19.02 -13.47
N THR A 79 19.15 18.11 -12.83
CA THR A 79 18.47 16.97 -13.47
C THR A 79 17.25 17.42 -14.26
N LYS A 80 16.56 18.48 -13.84
CA LYS A 80 15.40 19.06 -14.56
C LYS A 80 15.73 19.36 -16.04
N ASN A 81 16.96 19.76 -16.33
CA ASN A 81 17.41 20.04 -17.69
C ASN A 81 17.83 18.78 -18.47
N LYS A 82 17.85 17.61 -17.83
CA LYS A 82 18.31 16.33 -18.40
C LYS A 82 17.17 15.33 -18.60
N ILE A 83 15.92 15.76 -18.54
CA ILE A 83 14.75 14.89 -18.73
C ILE A 83 14.75 14.34 -20.16
N LYS A 84 14.84 13.02 -20.32
CA LYS A 84 14.78 12.33 -21.62
C LYS A 84 14.73 10.82 -21.47
N GLY A 85 14.29 10.13 -22.55
CA GLY A 85 14.36 8.68 -22.68
C GLY A 85 13.36 7.93 -21.80
N SER A 86 13.60 6.62 -21.65
CA SER A 86 12.82 5.72 -20.78
C SER A 86 13.42 5.59 -19.39
N SER A 87 12.68 5.04 -18.46
CA SER A 87 13.14 4.72 -17.11
C SER A 87 13.86 3.36 -17.08
N HIS A 88 14.85 3.21 -16.21
CA HIS A 88 15.60 1.98 -16.01
C HIS A 88 15.51 1.56 -14.54
N LEU A 89 14.34 1.10 -14.13
CA LEU A 89 14.01 0.82 -12.73
C LEU A 89 14.94 -0.22 -12.11
N ALA A 90 15.06 -1.38 -12.73
CA ALA A 90 15.85 -2.48 -12.18
C ALA A 90 17.33 -2.10 -12.00
N THR A 91 17.90 -1.42 -12.99
CA THR A 91 19.28 -0.94 -12.94
C THR A 91 19.42 0.16 -11.90
N GLY A 92 18.45 1.08 -11.80
CA GLY A 92 18.42 2.13 -10.79
C GLY A 92 18.49 1.58 -9.37
N ILE A 93 17.65 0.61 -9.03
CA ILE A 93 17.65 -0.04 -7.71
C ILE A 93 18.98 -0.77 -7.45
N GLN A 94 19.59 -1.41 -8.46
CA GLN A 94 20.90 -2.07 -8.30
C GLN A 94 22.00 -1.05 -7.96
N PHE A 95 22.07 0.07 -8.68
CA PHE A 95 23.05 1.12 -8.40
C PHE A 95 22.80 1.80 -7.07
N ALA A 96 21.54 2.04 -6.70
CA ALA A 96 21.19 2.57 -5.39
C ALA A 96 21.66 1.64 -4.26
N GLY A 97 21.40 0.34 -4.40
CA GLY A 97 21.89 -0.67 -3.45
C GLY A 97 23.41 -0.74 -3.38
N LEU A 98 24.12 -0.53 -4.50
CA LEU A 98 25.58 -0.46 -4.52
C LEU A 98 26.08 0.80 -3.80
N ALA A 99 25.48 1.97 -4.06
CA ALA A 99 25.82 3.21 -3.37
C ALA A 99 25.63 3.09 -1.85
N LEU A 100 24.55 2.48 -1.39
CA LEU A 100 24.31 2.23 0.04
C LEU A 100 25.34 1.28 0.67
N LYS A 101 25.89 0.33 -0.06
CA LYS A 101 26.99 -0.52 0.44
C LYS A 101 28.25 0.27 0.77
N HIS A 102 28.50 1.37 0.08
CA HIS A 102 29.65 2.25 0.30
C HIS A 102 29.40 3.34 1.34
N ARG A 103 28.28 3.30 2.08
CA ARG A 103 28.01 4.25 3.14
C ARG A 103 29.11 4.25 4.21
N GLN A 104 29.39 5.42 4.74
CA GLN A 104 30.46 5.62 5.74
C GLN A 104 30.12 4.92 7.05
N ASN A 105 28.91 5.16 7.56
CA ASN A 105 28.44 4.55 8.81
C ASN A 105 27.67 3.25 8.50
N LYS A 106 28.24 2.12 8.88
CA LYS A 106 27.65 0.78 8.66
C LYS A 106 26.47 0.45 9.58
N SER A 107 26.29 1.20 10.67
CA SER A 107 25.17 1.04 11.58
C SER A 107 23.85 1.59 11.03
N GLN A 108 23.93 2.47 10.02
CA GLN A 108 22.74 3.01 9.34
C GLN A 108 21.96 1.91 8.64
N ARG A 109 20.63 1.87 8.84
CA ARG A 109 19.70 1.05 8.07
C ARG A 109 19.69 1.50 6.61
N GLN A 110 19.69 0.55 5.69
CA GLN A 110 19.71 0.85 4.25
C GLN A 110 18.29 0.95 3.73
N ARG A 111 17.95 2.04 3.06
CA ARG A 111 16.64 2.27 2.49
C ARG A 111 16.73 2.94 1.12
N ILE A 112 15.91 2.49 0.18
CA ILE A 112 15.77 3.09 -1.15
C ILE A 112 14.34 3.56 -1.30
N ILE A 113 14.14 4.82 -1.70
CA ILE A 113 12.81 5.35 -2.03
C ILE A 113 12.81 5.66 -3.52
N VAL A 114 11.93 5.02 -4.28
CA VAL A 114 11.88 5.11 -5.74
C VAL A 114 10.61 5.79 -6.17
N PHE A 115 10.74 6.87 -6.92
CA PHE A 115 9.64 7.53 -7.61
C PHE A 115 9.44 6.89 -8.99
N VAL A 116 8.23 6.44 -9.29
CA VAL A 116 7.88 5.82 -10.57
C VAL A 116 6.73 6.60 -11.20
N CYS A 117 7.00 7.27 -12.32
CA CYS A 117 5.99 8.02 -13.07
C CYS A 117 5.86 7.57 -14.53
N SER A 118 6.60 6.53 -14.91
CA SER A 118 6.64 5.93 -16.25
C SER A 118 6.30 4.45 -16.21
N PRO A 119 5.78 3.89 -17.30
CA PRO A 119 5.57 2.45 -17.43
C PRO A 119 6.87 1.67 -17.24
N ILE A 120 6.79 0.49 -16.64
CA ILE A 120 7.95 -0.39 -16.38
C ILE A 120 8.08 -1.38 -17.52
N GLU A 121 9.17 -1.23 -18.32
CA GLU A 121 9.48 -2.10 -19.46
C GLU A 121 10.10 -3.43 -19.03
N GLU A 122 10.66 -3.52 -17.81
CA GLU A 122 11.33 -4.72 -17.32
C GLU A 122 10.35 -5.85 -17.01
N GLU A 123 10.82 -7.08 -17.21
CA GLU A 123 10.06 -8.29 -16.89
C GLU A 123 9.90 -8.47 -15.37
N GLU A 124 8.70 -8.88 -14.93
CA GLU A 124 8.40 -9.18 -13.53
C GLU A 124 9.41 -10.16 -12.90
N LYS A 125 9.81 -11.20 -13.63
CA LYS A 125 10.78 -12.20 -13.13
C LYS A 125 12.11 -11.59 -12.74
N LYS A 126 12.61 -10.60 -13.51
CA LYS A 126 13.84 -9.87 -13.21
C LYS A 126 13.68 -9.01 -11.96
N LEU A 127 12.54 -8.35 -11.83
CA LEU A 127 12.19 -7.53 -10.66
C LEU A 127 12.09 -8.35 -9.39
N VAL A 128 11.45 -9.51 -9.43
CA VAL A 128 11.36 -10.45 -8.30
C VAL A 128 12.73 -10.99 -7.88
N GLN A 129 13.60 -11.31 -8.84
CA GLN A 129 14.99 -11.72 -8.52
C GLN A 129 15.76 -10.59 -7.83
N LEU A 130 15.58 -9.36 -8.30
CA LEU A 130 16.17 -8.16 -7.69
C LEU A 130 15.62 -7.93 -6.28
N ALA A 131 14.31 -8.07 -6.07
CA ALA A 131 13.68 -7.97 -4.76
C ALA A 131 14.30 -8.94 -3.75
N LYS A 132 14.46 -10.23 -4.14
CA LYS A 132 15.14 -11.24 -3.31
C LYS A 132 16.60 -10.87 -3.01
N LYS A 133 17.29 -10.22 -3.95
CA LYS A 133 18.67 -9.73 -3.74
C LYS A 133 18.71 -8.56 -2.75
N MET A 134 17.76 -7.61 -2.83
CA MET A 134 17.64 -6.51 -1.88
C MET A 134 17.32 -7.02 -0.48
N LYS A 135 16.38 -7.95 -0.36
CA LYS A 135 16.07 -8.64 0.90
C LYS A 135 17.30 -9.28 1.56
N LYS A 136 18.08 -10.04 0.78
CA LYS A 136 19.34 -10.64 1.27
C LYS A 136 20.38 -9.59 1.70
N GLY A 137 20.35 -8.41 1.08
CA GLY A 137 21.21 -7.28 1.43
C GLY A 137 20.73 -6.46 2.61
N ASN A 138 19.60 -6.81 3.21
CA ASN A 138 18.91 -6.03 4.25
C ASN A 138 18.68 -4.58 3.81
N VAL A 139 18.21 -4.40 2.56
CA VAL A 139 17.85 -3.11 1.97
C VAL A 139 16.35 -3.03 1.83
N SER A 140 15.72 -2.08 2.49
CA SER A 140 14.29 -1.77 2.33
C SER A 140 14.09 -0.96 1.04
N VAL A 141 13.03 -1.23 0.30
CA VAL A 141 12.72 -0.51 -0.95
C VAL A 141 11.27 -0.06 -0.92
N ASP A 142 11.06 1.25 -0.91
CA ASP A 142 9.75 1.87 -0.99
C ASP A 142 9.50 2.42 -2.39
N PHE A 143 8.28 2.26 -2.87
CA PHE A 143 7.85 2.78 -4.16
C PHE A 143 6.77 3.84 -3.98
N VAL A 144 6.95 4.96 -4.68
CA VAL A 144 5.94 6.00 -4.88
C VAL A 144 5.53 5.96 -6.34
N LEU A 145 4.40 5.29 -6.62
CA LEU A 145 3.83 5.20 -7.96
C LEU A 145 2.88 6.38 -8.17
N PHE A 146 3.18 7.22 -9.15
CA PHE A 146 2.38 8.36 -9.56
C PHE A 146 2.49 8.54 -11.08
N GLY A 147 1.42 9.03 -11.72
CA GLY A 147 1.45 9.26 -13.16
C GLY A 147 1.25 8.04 -14.08
N ALA A 148 1.67 6.86 -13.68
CA ALA A 148 1.41 5.59 -14.36
C ALA A 148 0.49 4.68 -13.50
N HIS A 149 -0.37 5.27 -12.72
CA HIS A 149 -1.28 4.57 -11.80
C HIS A 149 -2.39 3.79 -12.53
N ASP A 150 -2.74 4.16 -13.77
CA ASP A 150 -3.73 3.47 -14.61
C ASP A 150 -3.14 2.26 -15.36
N ASP A 151 -1.83 2.03 -15.25
CA ASP A 151 -1.16 0.89 -15.84
C ASP A 151 -1.14 -0.29 -14.85
N ASP A 152 -2.13 -1.15 -14.99
CA ASP A 152 -2.27 -2.36 -14.16
C ASP A 152 -1.01 -3.24 -14.18
N GLU A 153 -0.32 -3.31 -15.31
CA GLU A 153 0.89 -4.13 -15.45
C GLU A 153 2.03 -3.57 -14.60
N THR A 154 2.24 -2.25 -14.62
CA THR A 154 3.22 -1.57 -13.79
C THR A 154 2.91 -1.76 -12.31
N GLN A 155 1.65 -1.62 -11.92
CA GLN A 155 1.22 -1.79 -10.54
C GLN A 155 1.44 -3.22 -10.05
N GLN A 156 1.06 -4.23 -10.84
CA GLN A 156 1.27 -5.65 -10.51
C GLN A 156 2.76 -5.98 -10.36
N LYS A 157 3.62 -5.51 -11.27
CA LYS A 157 5.08 -5.69 -11.19
C LYS A 157 5.67 -5.10 -9.91
N LEU A 158 5.24 -3.90 -9.52
CA LEU A 158 5.69 -3.25 -8.28
C LEU A 158 5.15 -3.96 -7.03
N GLN A 159 3.92 -4.45 -7.06
CA GLN A 159 3.34 -5.22 -5.98
C GLN A 159 4.09 -6.54 -5.78
N ALA A 160 4.35 -7.28 -6.87
CA ALA A 160 5.14 -8.52 -6.82
C ALA A 160 6.55 -8.28 -6.28
N PHE A 161 7.19 -7.15 -6.65
CA PHE A 161 8.48 -6.76 -6.09
C PHE A 161 8.37 -6.52 -4.58
N ASN A 162 7.40 -5.71 -4.15
CA ASN A 162 7.20 -5.35 -2.75
C ASN A 162 6.94 -6.57 -1.86
N GLU A 163 6.10 -7.51 -2.29
CA GLU A 163 5.83 -8.76 -1.58
C GLU A 163 7.09 -9.61 -1.38
N ASN A 164 7.97 -9.66 -2.38
CA ASN A 164 9.21 -10.43 -2.32
C ASN A 164 10.32 -9.74 -1.50
N VAL A 165 10.30 -8.41 -1.37
CA VAL A 165 11.22 -7.65 -0.50
C VAL A 165 10.74 -7.71 0.95
N LYS A 166 9.43 -7.67 1.22
CA LYS A 166 8.87 -7.74 2.56
C LYS A 166 9.42 -8.95 3.31
N GLY A 167 10.26 -8.69 4.27
CA GLY A 167 10.88 -9.69 5.13
C GLY A 167 11.04 -9.19 6.55
N GLY A 168 10.44 -8.07 6.84
CA GLY A 168 10.49 -7.25 8.04
C GLY A 168 9.90 -5.89 7.77
N GLU A 169 9.92 -5.01 8.74
CA GLU A 169 9.44 -3.64 8.64
C GLU A 169 10.11 -2.86 7.50
N GLY A 170 9.33 -2.11 6.70
CA GLY A 170 9.82 -0.98 5.92
C GLY A 170 10.04 -1.24 4.42
N SER A 171 9.11 -1.86 3.74
CA SER A 171 9.00 -1.77 2.28
C SER A 171 7.53 -1.55 1.92
N HIS A 172 7.24 -0.39 1.34
CA HIS A 172 5.88 0.03 1.04
C HIS A 172 5.72 0.38 -0.43
N LEU A 173 4.53 0.13 -0.96
CA LEU A 173 4.09 0.64 -2.25
C LEU A 173 2.95 1.62 -1.99
N VAL A 174 3.17 2.88 -2.33
CA VAL A 174 2.16 3.93 -2.23
C VAL A 174 1.79 4.36 -3.64
N VAL A 175 0.51 4.26 -3.97
CA VAL A 175 -0.05 4.70 -5.24
C VAL A 175 -0.76 6.03 -5.00
N ILE A 176 -0.32 7.07 -5.69
CA ILE A 176 -0.83 8.42 -5.55
C ILE A 176 -1.48 8.85 -6.87
N PRO A 177 -2.82 8.89 -6.94
CA PRO A 177 -3.52 9.39 -8.14
C PRO A 177 -3.37 10.91 -8.26
N PRO A 178 -3.51 11.48 -9.48
CA PRO A 178 -3.51 12.90 -9.68
C PRO A 178 -4.67 13.54 -8.92
N SER A 179 -4.35 14.56 -8.14
CA SER A 179 -5.32 15.27 -7.32
C SER A 179 -4.95 16.75 -7.18
N ALA A 180 -5.86 17.53 -6.59
CA ALA A 180 -5.58 18.93 -6.28
C ALA A 180 -4.56 19.13 -5.14
N LYS A 181 -4.24 18.06 -4.39
CA LYS A 181 -3.22 18.08 -3.33
C LYS A 181 -1.84 17.85 -3.92
N LEU A 182 -0.82 18.45 -3.32
CA LEU A 182 0.56 18.22 -3.71
C LEU A 182 0.98 16.77 -3.45
N LEU A 183 1.89 16.25 -4.28
CA LEU A 183 2.47 14.92 -4.10
C LEU A 183 3.18 14.79 -2.73
N SER A 184 3.87 15.84 -2.32
CA SER A 184 4.55 15.93 -1.03
C SER A 184 3.58 15.82 0.17
N ASP A 185 2.41 16.48 0.11
CA ASP A 185 1.41 16.43 1.18
C ASP A 185 0.84 15.01 1.35
N GLN A 186 0.57 14.34 0.24
CA GLN A 186 0.08 12.96 0.28
C GLN A 186 1.14 11.98 0.77
N LEU A 187 2.41 12.27 0.48
CA LEU A 187 3.53 11.45 0.93
C LEU A 187 3.78 11.59 2.44
N ILE A 188 3.61 12.78 3.01
CA ILE A 188 3.73 13.02 4.47
C ILE A 188 2.76 12.13 5.25
N SER A 189 1.54 11.96 4.75
CA SER A 189 0.51 11.11 5.37
C SER A 189 0.66 9.61 5.04
N SER A 190 1.67 9.23 4.25
CA SER A 190 1.88 7.86 3.82
C SER A 190 2.71 7.04 4.82
N PRO A 191 2.60 5.70 4.82
CA PRO A 191 3.41 4.83 5.66
C PRO A 191 4.91 4.94 5.39
N ILE A 192 5.32 5.52 4.25
CA ILE A 192 6.72 5.76 3.91
C ILE A 192 7.38 6.75 4.89
N LEU A 193 6.68 7.82 5.30
CA LEU A 193 7.22 8.85 6.20
C LEU A 193 6.72 8.72 7.64
N LEU A 194 5.49 8.27 7.86
CA LEU A 194 4.93 8.08 9.19
C LEU A 194 5.48 6.84 9.92
N GLY A 195 5.99 5.84 9.17
CA GLY A 195 6.38 4.55 9.72
C GLY A 195 5.18 3.66 10.04
N GLU A 196 5.41 2.36 10.25
CA GLU A 196 4.35 1.35 10.46
C GLU A 196 3.51 1.56 11.73
N GLY A 197 3.93 2.41 12.64
CA GLY A 197 3.23 2.64 13.92
C GLY A 197 2.11 3.68 13.89
N ALA A 198 2.07 4.55 12.87
CA ALA A 198 1.10 5.65 12.80
C ALA A 198 -0.03 5.42 11.76
N GLY A 199 0.00 4.31 11.03
CA GLY A 199 -0.83 4.07 9.85
C GLY A 199 -2.04 3.17 10.02
N ASN A 200 -2.54 2.92 11.23
CA ASN A 200 -3.76 2.11 11.39
C ASN A 200 -5.06 2.93 11.39
N GLY A 201 -5.07 4.05 10.68
CA GLY A 201 -6.24 4.86 10.46
C GLY A 201 -6.28 5.40 9.05
N GLY A 202 -6.72 4.63 8.06
CA GLY A 202 -7.07 5.25 6.81
C GLY A 202 -6.80 4.46 5.54
N GLY A 203 -7.77 3.72 5.10
CA GLY A 203 -8.19 3.77 3.73
C GLY A 203 -7.66 2.75 2.75
N SER A 204 -8.32 1.66 2.67
CA SER A 204 -8.51 0.96 1.39
C SER A 204 -9.74 1.56 0.72
N GLY A 205 -9.55 2.40 -0.28
CA GLY A 205 -10.61 2.84 -1.16
C GLY A 205 -10.92 1.78 -2.20
N GLY A 206 -11.98 0.99 -2.00
CA GLY A 206 -12.65 0.23 -3.03
C GLY A 206 -13.95 0.94 -3.36
N GLY A 207 -14.16 1.25 -4.65
CA GLY A 207 -15.28 1.99 -5.17
C GLY A 207 -16.62 1.33 -4.95
N GLY A 208 -17.67 2.14 -4.87
CA GLY A 208 -19.08 1.75 -4.93
C GLY A 208 -19.96 2.95 -4.68
N ALA A 209 -20.68 3.34 -5.73
CA ALA A 209 -21.56 4.47 -5.82
C ALA A 209 -22.75 4.40 -4.85
N GLY A 210 -23.25 5.59 -4.44
CA GLY A 210 -24.68 5.79 -4.23
C GLY A 210 -25.13 6.35 -2.90
N GLY A 211 -25.47 7.62 -2.87
CA GLY A 211 -26.71 8.10 -2.28
C GLY A 211 -26.74 8.56 -0.84
N GLY A 212 -26.69 9.86 -0.64
CA GLY A 212 -27.66 10.64 0.14
C GLY A 212 -27.73 10.50 1.65
N GLY A 213 -27.47 11.61 2.35
CA GLY A 213 -28.22 11.97 3.53
C GLY A 213 -27.46 12.15 4.83
N ASP A 214 -27.19 13.39 5.11
CA ASP A 214 -27.34 14.08 6.41
C ASP A 214 -26.58 13.60 7.67
N GLY A 215 -25.73 14.46 8.17
CA GLY A 215 -25.57 14.89 9.53
C GLY A 215 -25.06 13.91 10.57
N GLY A 216 -23.78 13.95 10.91
CA GLY A 216 -23.28 13.34 12.13
C GLY A 216 -21.79 13.52 12.30
N GLY A 217 -21.39 14.50 13.11
CA GLY A 217 -20.03 14.96 13.34
C GLY A 217 -19.01 13.89 13.60
N ASP A 218 -17.98 13.98 12.80
CA ASP A 218 -16.71 13.33 12.95
C ASP A 218 -16.01 13.84 14.21
N PHE A 219 -15.99 13.04 15.27
CA PHE A 219 -15.36 13.32 16.54
C PHE A 219 -14.22 12.33 16.80
N ASP A 220 -13.35 12.18 15.80
CA ASP A 220 -12.16 11.33 15.91
C ASP A 220 -10.89 12.20 15.83
N GLY A 221 -10.51 12.80 16.96
CA GLY A 221 -9.33 13.66 17.00
C GLY A 221 -9.00 14.28 18.35
N LEU A 222 -9.64 13.84 19.43
CA LEU A 222 -9.23 14.25 20.77
C LEU A 222 -8.49 13.10 21.44
N ASP A 223 -7.19 13.29 21.55
CA ASP A 223 -6.30 12.50 22.41
C ASP A 223 -6.74 12.69 23.86
N PHE A 224 -7.77 11.90 24.26
CA PHE A 224 -8.37 11.97 25.57
C PHE A 224 -7.64 11.05 26.54
N ASP A 225 -6.89 11.63 27.46
CA ASP A 225 -6.27 10.90 28.56
C ASP A 225 -7.33 10.61 29.66
N PRO A 226 -7.77 9.34 29.80
CA PRO A 226 -8.81 8.97 30.75
C PRO A 226 -8.42 9.18 32.23
N SER A 227 -7.17 9.54 32.52
CA SER A 227 -6.66 9.78 33.85
C SER A 227 -6.89 11.23 34.34
N MET A 228 -7.25 12.15 33.43
CA MET A 228 -7.42 13.57 33.74
C MET A 228 -8.83 13.94 34.23
N ASP A 229 -9.87 13.22 33.79
CA ASP A 229 -11.26 13.51 34.18
C ASP A 229 -12.13 12.24 34.21
N PRO A 230 -12.28 11.62 35.40
CA PRO A 230 -13.01 10.35 35.54
C PRO A 230 -14.52 10.47 35.26
N GLU A 231 -15.12 11.67 35.44
CA GLU A 231 -16.55 11.87 35.15
C GLU A 231 -16.83 11.91 33.65
N LEU A 232 -15.94 12.51 32.86
CA LEU A 232 -16.02 12.53 31.41
C LEU A 232 -15.78 11.13 30.80
N ALA A 233 -14.84 10.39 31.34
CA ALA A 233 -14.57 9.01 30.93
C ALA A 233 -15.79 8.09 31.19
N LEU A 234 -16.47 8.28 32.32
CA LEU A 234 -17.69 7.54 32.64
C LEU A 234 -18.85 7.92 31.69
N ALA A 235 -19.01 9.20 31.39
CA ALA A 235 -20.04 9.67 30.46
C ALA A 235 -19.83 9.14 29.04
N LEU A 236 -18.59 9.11 28.55
CA LEU A 236 -18.24 8.57 27.24
C LEU A 236 -18.47 7.07 27.15
N ARG A 237 -18.15 6.35 28.23
CA ARG A 237 -18.40 4.91 28.32
C ARG A 237 -19.90 4.60 28.31
N MET A 238 -20.72 5.35 29.05
CA MET A 238 -22.18 5.19 29.04
C MET A 238 -22.77 5.51 27.65
N SER A 239 -22.28 6.55 26.98
CA SER A 239 -22.73 6.88 25.63
C SER A 239 -22.38 5.79 24.60
N MET A 240 -21.18 5.21 24.66
CA MET A 240 -20.83 4.08 23.80
C MET A 240 -21.63 2.81 24.10
N GLU A 241 -21.92 2.55 25.35
CA GLU A 241 -22.72 1.39 25.76
C GLU A 241 -24.18 1.54 25.32
N GLU A 242 -24.74 2.75 25.39
CA GLU A 242 -26.10 3.07 24.91
C GLU A 242 -26.20 2.94 23.38
N GLU A 243 -25.18 3.42 22.65
CA GLU A 243 -25.15 3.30 21.19
C GLU A 243 -25.01 1.83 20.73
N LYS A 244 -24.17 1.06 21.41
CA LYS A 244 -24.05 -0.39 21.16
C LYS A 244 -25.36 -1.12 21.41
N ALA A 245 -26.04 -0.81 22.51
CA ALA A 245 -27.35 -1.40 22.83
C ALA A 245 -28.42 -1.01 21.78
N ARG A 246 -28.36 0.20 21.25
CA ARG A 246 -29.24 0.68 20.18
C ARG A 246 -28.96 -0.03 18.85
N GLN A 247 -27.72 -0.28 18.52
CA GLN A 247 -27.32 -1.02 17.32
C GLN A 247 -27.73 -2.51 17.43
N GLU A 248 -27.53 -3.16 18.57
CA GLU A 248 -27.95 -4.53 18.81
C GLU A 248 -29.47 -4.68 18.72
N LYS A 249 -30.22 -3.73 19.24
CA LYS A 249 -31.68 -3.71 19.16
C LYS A 249 -32.17 -3.60 17.72
N LYS A 250 -31.55 -2.70 16.94
CA LYS A 250 -31.87 -2.52 15.52
C LYS A 250 -31.53 -3.75 14.69
N ALA A 251 -30.37 -4.36 14.93
CA ALA A 251 -29.97 -5.60 14.26
C ALA A 251 -30.92 -6.77 14.59
N ARG A 252 -31.46 -6.83 15.79
CA ARG A 252 -32.43 -7.85 16.20
C ARG A 252 -33.80 -7.61 15.56
N GLU A 253 -34.24 -6.34 15.48
CA GLU A 253 -35.51 -6.00 14.78
C GLU A 253 -35.41 -6.29 13.28
N ASP A 254 -34.27 -6.01 12.64
CA ASP A 254 -34.02 -6.31 11.24
C ASP A 254 -33.94 -7.83 10.98
N ALA A 255 -33.37 -8.61 11.91
CA ALA A 255 -33.34 -10.06 11.82
C ALA A 255 -34.76 -10.71 12.02
N GLU A 256 -35.58 -10.17 12.93
CA GLU A 256 -36.96 -10.61 13.11
C GLU A 256 -37.87 -10.26 11.92
N ALA A 257 -37.62 -9.10 11.28
CA ALA A 257 -38.31 -8.69 10.06
C ALA A 257 -37.95 -9.61 8.87
N ALA A 258 -36.67 -9.96 8.74
CA ALA A 258 -36.19 -10.88 7.71
C ALA A 258 -36.75 -12.32 7.90
N GLN A 259 -36.88 -12.79 9.14
CA GLN A 259 -37.51 -14.08 9.45
C GLN A 259 -39.02 -14.08 9.16
N LYS A 260 -39.74 -12.99 9.39
CA LYS A 260 -41.15 -12.87 9.04
C LYS A 260 -41.38 -12.83 7.54
N ALA A 261 -40.52 -12.15 6.79
CA ALA A 261 -40.58 -12.11 5.33
C ALA A 261 -40.33 -13.50 4.70
N SER A 262 -39.41 -14.28 5.25
CA SER A 262 -39.20 -15.68 4.79
C SER A 262 -40.28 -16.67 5.15
N LEU A 263 -41.12 -16.39 6.17
CA LEU A 263 -42.23 -17.21 6.55
C LEU A 263 -43.51 -16.89 5.74
N ASP A 264 -43.66 -15.69 5.21
CA ASP A 264 -44.73 -15.31 4.29
C ASP A 264 -44.52 -15.87 2.88
N ASP A 265 -43.28 -15.93 2.40
CA ASP A 265 -42.92 -16.53 1.10
C ASP A 265 -43.17 -18.05 1.06
N ILE A 266 -43.14 -18.73 2.19
CA ILE A 266 -43.44 -20.18 2.26
C ILE A 266 -44.96 -20.48 2.24
N LYS A 267 -45.82 -19.49 2.46
CA LYS A 267 -47.27 -19.67 2.46
C LYS A 267 -47.95 -19.47 1.11
N GLU A 268 -47.28 -18.81 0.15
CA GLU A 268 -47.84 -18.60 -1.19
C GLU A 268 -47.56 -19.72 -2.19
N ASP A 269 -46.62 -20.64 -1.93
CA ASP A 269 -46.30 -21.78 -2.83
C ASP A 269 -47.01 -23.10 -2.46
N GLY A 270 -48.01 -23.07 -1.60
CA GLY A 270 -48.69 -24.26 -1.02
C GLY A 270 -50.05 -24.65 -1.61
N GLU A 271 -50.47 -24.14 -2.76
CA GLU A 271 -51.78 -24.50 -3.32
C GLU A 271 -51.74 -24.78 -4.83
N SER A 272 -51.22 -25.95 -5.21
CA SER A 272 -51.69 -26.73 -6.38
C SER A 272 -50.84 -27.99 -6.62
N ALA A 273 -51.30 -29.14 -6.18
CA ALA A 273 -50.97 -30.42 -6.80
C ALA A 273 -52.12 -31.42 -6.60
N PRO A 274 -52.51 -32.18 -7.60
CA PRO A 274 -53.29 -33.41 -7.36
C PRO A 274 -52.42 -34.66 -7.52
N LEU A 275 -52.57 -35.53 -6.54
CA LEU A 275 -52.65 -36.99 -6.46
C LEU A 275 -52.44 -37.83 -7.73
N LEU A 276 -51.71 -38.90 -7.56
CA LEU A 276 -51.81 -40.31 -8.01
C LEU A 276 -50.40 -40.81 -8.37
N GLY A 277 -49.93 -41.96 -7.95
CA GLY A 277 -50.42 -43.20 -7.41
C GLY A 277 -49.24 -44.16 -7.20
N GLU A 278 -49.42 -44.99 -6.24
CA GLU A 278 -48.97 -46.37 -6.00
C GLU A 278 -47.89 -47.02 -6.88
N ALA A 279 -46.87 -47.63 -6.35
CA ALA A 279 -46.80 -49.00 -5.86
C ALA A 279 -45.36 -49.52 -5.82
N SER A 280 -45.04 -50.11 -4.69
CA SER A 280 -44.35 -51.38 -4.43
C SER A 280 -42.95 -51.66 -4.95
N GLY A 281 -42.10 -52.08 -4.03
CA GLY A 281 -41.40 -53.34 -4.07
C GLY A 281 -39.92 -53.24 -3.76
N SER A 282 -39.50 -53.47 -2.56
CA SER A 282 -38.92 -54.70 -2.01
C SER A 282 -37.45 -55.03 -2.41
N SER A 283 -36.66 -55.06 -1.37
CA SER A 283 -35.60 -56.08 -1.08
C SER A 283 -34.37 -56.10 -1.98
N ASP A 284 -33.22 -56.20 -1.50
CA ASP A 284 -32.55 -57.05 -0.55
C ASP A 284 -31.05 -57.08 -0.89
N LYS A 285 -30.23 -56.94 0.13
CA LYS A 285 -29.03 -57.69 0.48
C LYS A 285 -27.85 -57.87 -0.47
N LYS A 286 -26.79 -57.55 0.17
CA LYS A 286 -25.59 -58.40 0.49
C LYS A 286 -24.35 -58.33 -0.37
N ASP A 287 -23.36 -57.97 0.35
CA ASP A 287 -22.13 -58.68 0.75
C ASP A 287 -20.96 -58.86 -0.24
N LYS A 288 -19.82 -58.49 0.37
CA LYS A 288 -18.51 -59.14 0.37
C LYS A 288 -17.63 -58.95 -0.86
N LYS A 289 -16.46 -58.39 -0.53
CA LYS A 289 -15.20 -59.01 -0.05
C LYS A 289 -14.15 -59.18 -1.16
N ASP A 290 -13.03 -58.70 -0.79
CA ASP A 290 -11.69 -59.29 -0.87
C ASP A 290 -10.90 -59.23 -2.20
N ASP A 291 -9.79 -58.72 -1.95
CA ASP A 291 -8.42 -59.29 -2.10
C ASP A 291 -7.68 -58.99 -3.40
N ASP A 292 -6.62 -58.30 -3.16
CA ASP A 292 -5.23 -58.82 -3.12
C ASP A 292 -4.34 -58.61 -4.39
N LYS A 293 -3.19 -58.08 -4.06
CA LYS A 293 -1.85 -58.39 -4.59
C LYS A 293 -1.36 -57.82 -5.91
N MET A 294 -0.28 -57.02 -5.68
CA MET A 294 1.09 -57.30 -6.10
C MET A 294 1.30 -57.48 -7.59
N ASP A 295 2.26 -56.95 -8.25
CA ASP A 295 3.70 -56.88 -8.11
C ASP A 295 4.30 -56.32 -9.41
N THR A 296 5.40 -55.65 -9.25
CA THR A 296 6.60 -55.60 -10.10
C THR A 296 6.51 -55.40 -11.62
N SER A 297 7.05 -54.33 -12.08
CA SER A 297 8.38 -54.26 -12.78
C SER A 297 8.72 -52.82 -13.05
#